data_9c65ffb16c535dd079d2af5cb09f2923
#
_entry.id   9c65ffb16c535dd079d2af5cb09f2923
#
_cell.length_a   1.000
_cell.length_b   1.000
_cell.length_c   1.000
_cell.angle_alpha   90.00
_cell.angle_beta   90.00
_cell.angle_gamma   90.00
#
_symmetry.space_group_name_H-M   'P 1'
#
loop_
_entity.id
_entity.type
_entity.pdbx_description
1 polymer ?
#
loop_
_entity_poly.entity_id
_entity_poly.type
_entity_poly.pdbx_seq_one_letter_code
_entity_poly.pdbx_strand_id
1 'polypeptide(L)'
;DHFEGILLAWKAELMQEVDRTMHHMQDEASNFPDPTDRATQESEFGLELRTRDRERKLIKKIDSTLKRIEQGDYGYCEETGEEIGLRRLEARPVATLSVEAQERRELAERQFRDNDDRYR
;
A
#
# COMPACT_ATOMS: atom_id res chain seq x y z
N ASP A 1 6.26 3.02 -21.74
CA ASP A 1 6.97 3.59 -20.62
C ASP A 1 7.40 2.49 -19.63
N HIS A 2 8.65 2.57 -19.19
CA HIS A 2 9.28 1.58 -18.29
C HIS A 2 8.51 1.43 -16.97
N PHE A 3 8.20 2.55 -16.32
CA PHE A 3 7.51 2.52 -15.04
C PHE A 3 6.03 2.14 -15.16
N GLU A 4 5.41 2.53 -16.25
CA GLU A 4 4.03 2.12 -16.53
C GLU A 4 3.93 0.59 -16.61
N GLY A 5 4.85 -0.05 -17.33
CA GLY A 5 4.91 -1.52 -17.42
C GLY A 5 5.12 -2.19 -16.08
N ILE A 6 6.03 -1.67 -15.25
CA ILE A 6 6.29 -2.17 -13.89
C ILE A 6 5.04 -2.06 -13.02
N LEU A 7 4.36 -0.91 -13.06
CA LEU A 7 3.17 -0.65 -12.26
C LEU A 7 2.01 -1.53 -12.68
N LEU A 8 1.80 -1.74 -13.97
CA LEU A 8 0.75 -2.62 -14.48
C LEU A 8 0.98 -4.07 -14.08
N ALA A 9 2.22 -4.55 -14.17
CA ALA A 9 2.58 -5.91 -13.76
C ALA A 9 2.38 -6.10 -12.25
N TRP A 10 2.80 -5.14 -11.46
CA TRP A 10 2.64 -5.16 -10.00
C TRP A 10 1.17 -5.16 -9.60
N LYS A 11 0.36 -4.31 -10.24
CA LYS A 11 -1.09 -4.28 -10.02
C LYS A 11 -1.73 -5.63 -10.30
N ALA A 12 -1.36 -6.27 -11.40
CA ALA A 12 -1.89 -7.60 -11.76
C ALA A 12 -1.55 -8.64 -10.70
N GLU A 13 -0.31 -8.63 -10.18
CA GLU A 13 0.11 -9.53 -9.09
C GLU A 13 -0.71 -9.30 -7.83
N LEU A 14 -0.91 -8.04 -7.45
CA LEU A 14 -1.69 -7.68 -6.26
C LEU A 14 -3.15 -8.10 -6.38
N MET A 15 -3.73 -7.94 -7.55
CA MET A 15 -5.11 -8.36 -7.81
C MET A 15 -5.26 -9.86 -7.69
N GLN A 16 -4.30 -10.65 -8.18
CA GLN A 16 -4.28 -12.10 -8.02
C GLN A 16 -4.16 -12.50 -6.55
N GLU A 17 -3.32 -11.82 -5.78
CA GLU A 17 -3.18 -12.08 -4.35
C GLU A 17 -4.47 -11.81 -3.58
N VAL A 18 -5.16 -10.71 -3.88
CA VAL A 18 -6.45 -10.37 -3.26
C VAL A 18 -7.48 -11.46 -3.58
N ASP A 19 -7.58 -11.88 -4.83
CA ASP A 19 -8.52 -12.95 -5.24
C ASP A 19 -8.19 -14.27 -4.55
N ARG A 20 -6.91 -14.61 -4.45
CA ARG A 20 -6.47 -15.84 -3.80
C ARG A 20 -6.84 -15.85 -2.32
N THR A 21 -6.64 -14.73 -1.63
CA THR A 21 -7.02 -14.57 -0.23
C THR A 21 -8.53 -14.73 -0.05
N MET A 22 -9.32 -14.11 -0.91
CA MET A 22 -10.78 -14.22 -0.88
C MET A 22 -11.26 -15.67 -1.04
N HIS A 23 -10.71 -16.39 -2.03
CA HIS A 23 -11.09 -17.79 -2.26
C HIS A 23 -10.67 -18.67 -1.08
N HIS A 24 -9.50 -18.45 -0.53
CA HIS A 24 -9.03 -19.20 0.66
C HIS A 24 -9.98 -19.00 1.84
N MET A 25 -10.39 -17.75 2.11
CA MET A 25 -11.32 -17.44 3.19
C MET A 25 -12.69 -18.08 2.98
N GLN A 26 -13.19 -18.09 1.75
CA GLN A 26 -14.48 -18.71 1.42
C GLN A 26 -14.43 -20.23 1.61
N ASP A 27 -13.36 -20.88 1.16
CA ASP A 27 -13.16 -22.31 1.32
C ASP A 27 -13.06 -22.71 2.78
N GLU A 28 -12.30 -21.98 3.58
CA GLU A 28 -12.18 -22.21 5.01
C GLU A 28 -13.50 -22.00 5.74
N ALA A 29 -14.27 -20.98 5.36
CA ALA A 29 -15.55 -20.68 5.98
C ALA A 29 -16.62 -21.74 5.70
N SER A 30 -16.49 -22.51 4.61
CA SER A 30 -17.42 -23.60 4.27
C SER A 30 -17.18 -24.86 5.11
N ASN A 31 -16.04 -24.97 5.79
CA ASN A 31 -15.75 -26.04 6.74
C ASN A 31 -16.20 -25.59 8.14
N PHE A 32 -16.89 -26.47 8.87
CA PHE A 32 -17.39 -26.16 10.21
C PHE A 32 -16.44 -26.71 11.28
N PRO A 33 -15.42 -25.98 11.69
CA PRO A 33 -14.50 -26.41 12.74
C PRO A 33 -15.19 -26.40 14.11
N ASP A 34 -14.61 -27.10 15.08
CA ASP A 34 -15.08 -27.02 16.45
C ASP A 34 -14.83 -25.58 17.02
N PRO A 35 -15.38 -25.26 18.23
CA PRO A 35 -15.26 -23.91 18.77
C PRO A 35 -13.81 -23.40 18.93
N THR A 36 -12.85 -24.28 19.24
CA THR A 36 -11.45 -23.93 19.39
C THR A 36 -10.83 -23.60 18.02
N ASP A 37 -11.09 -24.45 17.04
CA ASP A 37 -10.62 -24.24 15.67
C ASP A 37 -11.27 -23.00 15.06
N ARG A 38 -12.53 -22.72 15.41
CA ARG A 38 -13.21 -21.51 14.97
C ARG A 38 -12.54 -20.23 15.47
N ALA A 39 -12.12 -20.21 16.73
CA ALA A 39 -11.42 -19.05 17.30
C ALA A 39 -10.08 -18.82 16.58
N THR A 40 -9.34 -19.87 16.29
CA THR A 40 -8.09 -19.79 15.51
C THR A 40 -8.36 -19.29 14.10
N GLN A 41 -9.40 -19.83 13.45
CA GLN A 41 -9.80 -19.44 12.10
C GLN A 41 -10.18 -17.96 12.03
N GLU A 42 -10.93 -17.45 13.01
CA GLU A 42 -11.30 -16.03 13.08
C GLU A 42 -10.08 -15.13 13.22
N SER A 43 -9.08 -15.56 14.01
CA SER A 43 -7.82 -14.83 14.17
C SER A 43 -7.04 -14.78 12.85
N GLU A 44 -6.94 -15.91 12.15
CA GLU A 44 -6.30 -16.01 10.84
C GLU A 44 -7.02 -15.15 9.80
N PHE A 45 -8.35 -15.17 9.79
CA PHE A 45 -9.15 -14.33 8.90
C PHE A 45 -8.92 -12.84 9.17
N GLY A 46 -8.78 -12.46 10.43
CA GLY A 46 -8.45 -11.08 10.79
C GLY A 46 -7.13 -10.61 10.19
N LEU A 47 -6.11 -11.47 10.20
CA LEU A 47 -4.82 -11.18 9.58
C LEU A 47 -4.93 -11.10 8.07
N GLU A 48 -5.63 -12.04 7.44
CA GLU A 48 -5.83 -12.07 6.00
C GLU A 48 -6.59 -10.83 5.51
N LEU A 49 -7.62 -10.41 6.24
CA LEU A 49 -8.38 -9.20 5.91
C LEU A 49 -7.51 -7.94 5.99
N ARG A 50 -6.64 -7.83 7.00
CA ARG A 50 -5.71 -6.71 7.10
C ARG A 50 -4.72 -6.67 5.95
N THR A 51 -4.19 -7.84 5.56
CA THR A 51 -3.31 -7.97 4.40
C THR A 51 -4.02 -7.54 3.13
N ARG A 52 -5.25 -8.02 2.92
CA ARG A 52 -6.09 -7.67 1.77
C ARG A 52 -6.35 -6.17 1.71
N ASP A 53 -6.66 -5.56 2.84
CA ASP A 53 -6.91 -4.11 2.90
C ASP A 53 -5.67 -3.32 2.55
N ARG A 54 -4.49 -3.76 3.00
CA ARG A 54 -3.21 -3.17 2.65
C ARG A 54 -2.95 -3.27 1.15
N GLU A 55 -3.18 -4.44 0.57
CA GLU A 55 -3.02 -4.67 -0.86
C GLU A 55 -3.97 -3.81 -1.69
N ARG A 56 -5.22 -3.67 -1.26
CA ARG A 56 -6.20 -2.79 -1.92
C ARG A 56 -5.78 -1.32 -1.91
N LYS A 57 -5.25 -0.86 -0.77
CA LYS A 57 -4.72 0.51 -0.66
C LYS A 57 -3.55 0.72 -1.60
N LEU A 58 -2.68 -0.29 -1.73
CA LEU A 58 -1.55 -0.25 -2.63
C LEU A 58 -2.01 -0.22 -4.09
N ILE A 59 -3.02 -1.01 -4.45
CA ILE A 59 -3.63 -0.98 -5.79
C ILE A 59 -4.15 0.43 -6.12
N LYS A 60 -4.81 1.08 -5.17
CA LYS A 60 -5.30 2.46 -5.35
C LYS A 60 -4.14 3.43 -5.58
N LYS A 61 -3.03 3.26 -4.87
CA LYS A 61 -1.83 4.07 -5.08
C LYS A 61 -1.24 3.85 -6.46
N ILE A 62 -1.23 2.60 -6.93
CA ILE A 62 -0.76 2.26 -8.28
C ILE A 62 -1.66 2.93 -9.33
N ASP A 63 -2.97 2.84 -9.18
CA ASP A 63 -3.93 3.48 -10.11
C ASP A 63 -3.74 4.99 -10.14
N SER A 64 -3.57 5.62 -9.00
CA SER A 64 -3.27 7.04 -8.86
C SER A 64 -1.98 7.41 -9.59
N THR A 65 -0.95 6.59 -9.43
CA THR A 65 0.36 6.77 -10.06
C THR A 65 0.28 6.64 -11.58
N LEU A 66 -0.48 5.64 -12.07
CA LEU A 66 -0.72 5.48 -13.51
C LEU A 66 -1.41 6.71 -14.10
N LYS A 67 -2.33 7.30 -13.36
CA LYS A 67 -2.99 8.55 -13.74
C LYS A 67 -2.00 9.71 -13.85
N ARG A 68 -1.05 9.80 -12.92
CA ARG A 68 0.00 10.81 -12.94
C ARG A 68 0.91 10.65 -14.16
N ILE A 69 1.22 9.42 -14.54
CA ILE A 69 1.99 9.15 -15.78
C ILE A 69 1.23 9.68 -16.99
N GLU A 70 -0.07 9.39 -17.07
CA GLU A 70 -0.94 9.83 -18.17
C GLU A 70 -1.01 11.36 -18.25
N GLN A 71 -1.03 12.05 -17.11
CA GLN A 71 -1.09 13.50 -17.01
C GLN A 71 0.26 14.19 -17.17
N GLY A 72 1.36 13.44 -17.19
CA GLY A 72 2.70 13.98 -17.30
C GLY A 72 3.32 14.49 -16.00
N ASP A 73 2.70 14.19 -14.88
CA ASP A 73 3.15 14.65 -13.54
C ASP A 73 4.02 13.64 -12.80
N TYR A 74 4.17 12.44 -13.35
CA TYR A 74 4.93 11.37 -12.71
C TYR A 74 6.41 11.71 -12.61
N GLY A 75 7.01 11.38 -11.48
CA GLY A 75 8.44 11.57 -11.24
C GLY A 75 8.80 12.90 -10.58
N TYR A 76 7.81 13.75 -10.33
CA TYR A 76 8.01 15.04 -9.66
C TYR A 76 7.40 15.03 -8.27
N CYS A 77 8.10 15.62 -7.31
CA CYS A 77 7.64 15.70 -5.93
C CYS A 77 6.39 16.59 -5.82
N GLU A 78 5.35 16.09 -5.16
CA GLU A 78 4.10 16.83 -4.97
C GLU A 78 4.27 18.10 -4.14
N GLU A 79 5.23 18.11 -3.21
CA GLU A 79 5.47 19.26 -2.33
C GLU A 79 6.39 20.31 -2.93
N THR A 80 7.47 19.89 -3.59
CA THR A 80 8.53 20.80 -4.05
C THR A 80 8.53 21.04 -5.55
N GLY A 81 7.92 20.15 -6.33
CA GLY A 81 7.97 20.20 -7.79
C GLY A 81 9.30 19.72 -8.39
N GLU A 82 10.26 19.36 -7.56
CA GLU A 82 11.56 18.85 -8.02
C GLU A 82 11.45 17.40 -8.48
N GLU A 83 12.41 16.96 -9.28
CA GLU A 83 12.47 15.56 -9.70
C GLU A 83 12.71 14.65 -8.51
N ILE A 84 11.97 13.53 -8.45
CA ILE A 84 12.15 12.51 -7.41
C ILE A 84 13.45 11.75 -7.66
N GLY A 85 13.77 11.46 -8.93
CA GLY A 85 14.97 10.74 -9.32
C GLY A 85 14.69 9.27 -9.63
N LEU A 86 15.42 8.74 -10.61
CA LEU A 86 15.23 7.37 -11.09
C LEU A 86 15.50 6.32 -10.03
N ARG A 87 16.51 6.52 -9.19
CA ARG A 87 16.86 5.56 -8.14
C ARG A 87 15.73 5.35 -7.16
N ARG A 88 15.12 6.46 -6.73
CA ARG A 88 13.98 6.38 -5.80
C ARG A 88 12.77 5.74 -6.45
N LEU A 89 12.51 6.07 -7.72
CA LEU A 89 11.39 5.50 -8.46
C LEU A 89 11.57 4.01 -8.73
N GLU A 90 12.81 3.56 -8.98
CA GLU A 90 13.08 2.14 -9.13
C GLU A 90 12.86 1.39 -7.81
N ALA A 91 13.27 1.98 -6.69
CA ALA A 91 13.05 1.39 -5.38
C ALA A 91 11.58 1.48 -4.95
N ARG A 92 10.90 2.55 -5.36
CA ARG A 92 9.53 2.83 -4.94
C ARG A 92 8.73 3.49 -6.08
N PRO A 93 8.20 2.71 -7.01
CA PRO A 93 7.52 3.25 -8.21
C PRO A 93 6.30 4.13 -7.92
N VAL A 94 5.68 3.98 -6.76
CA VAL A 94 4.52 4.79 -6.34
C VAL A 94 4.91 6.04 -5.54
N ALA A 95 6.19 6.36 -5.42
CA ALA A 95 6.64 7.52 -4.67
C ALA A 95 6.11 8.82 -5.28
N THR A 96 5.57 9.69 -4.43
CA THR A 96 5.04 11.00 -4.80
C THR A 96 5.84 12.15 -4.19
N LEU A 97 6.81 11.81 -3.35
CA LEU A 97 7.65 12.77 -2.63
C LEU A 97 9.13 12.44 -2.84
N SER A 98 9.95 13.48 -2.93
CA SER A 98 11.41 13.31 -2.85
C SER A 98 11.79 12.75 -1.47
N VAL A 99 13.02 12.24 -1.35
CA VAL A 99 13.52 11.72 -0.07
C VAL A 99 13.46 12.82 1.00
N GLU A 100 13.90 14.02 0.67
CA GLU A 100 13.90 15.15 1.59
C GLU A 100 12.48 15.54 2.03
N ALA A 101 11.53 15.57 1.11
CA ALA A 101 10.13 15.90 1.44
C ALA A 101 9.51 14.80 2.30
N GLN A 102 9.80 13.54 2.03
CA GLN A 102 9.32 12.40 2.82
C GLN A 102 9.89 12.46 4.25
N GLU A 103 11.17 12.72 4.39
CA GLU A 103 11.83 12.85 5.69
C GLU A 103 11.23 14.00 6.52
N ARG A 104 10.96 15.14 5.88
CA ARG A 104 10.34 16.29 6.56
C ARG A 104 8.93 15.95 7.05
N ARG A 105 8.16 15.25 6.24
CA ARG A 105 6.80 14.83 6.60
C ARG A 105 6.83 13.86 7.78
N GLU A 106 7.72 12.88 7.76
CA GLU A 106 7.87 11.91 8.84
C GLU A 106 8.31 12.58 10.14
N LEU A 107 9.21 13.55 10.06
CA LEU A 107 9.66 14.31 11.23
C LEU A 107 8.52 15.13 11.82
N ALA A 108 7.73 15.81 10.98
CA ALA A 108 6.56 16.57 11.41
C ALA A 108 5.52 15.69 12.08
N GLU A 109 5.27 14.50 11.55
CA GLU A 109 4.34 13.53 12.15
C GLU A 109 4.82 13.06 13.51
N ARG A 110 6.12 12.80 13.67
CA ARG A 110 6.72 12.42 14.95
C ARG A 110 6.58 13.53 15.99
N GLN A 111 6.86 14.77 15.61
CA GLN A 111 6.73 15.92 16.49
C GLN A 111 5.29 16.14 16.92
N PHE A 112 4.35 15.98 16.01
CA PHE A 112 2.92 16.07 16.31
C PHE A 112 2.50 15.00 17.32
N ARG A 113 2.96 13.77 17.13
CA ARG A 113 2.67 12.65 18.03
C ARG A 113 3.24 12.88 19.42
N ASP A 114 4.49 13.35 19.51
CA ASP A 114 5.15 13.64 20.78
C ASP A 114 4.42 14.75 21.55
N ASN A 115 3.98 15.78 20.86
CA ASN A 115 3.19 16.86 21.47
C ASN A 115 1.83 16.38 21.96
N ASP A 116 1.16 15.51 21.20
CA ASP A 116 -0.12 14.93 21.57
C ASP A 116 0.02 14.07 22.84
N ASP A 117 1.08 13.26 22.92
CA ASP A 117 1.36 12.41 24.09
C ASP A 117 1.66 13.23 25.34
N ARG A 118 2.26 14.42 25.20
CA ARG A 118 2.54 15.30 26.34
C ARG A 118 1.28 15.86 27.01
N TYR A 119 0.20 16.03 26.24
CA TYR A 119 -1.04 16.61 26.73
C TYR A 119 -2.07 15.57 27.20
N ARG A 120 -1.69 14.30 27.14
CA ARG A 120 -2.48 13.20 27.67
C ARG A 120 -1.98 12.82 29.06
#